data_5874ed695eb2289b8cedd16ad6a77998
#
_entry.id   5874ed695eb2289b8cedd16ad6a77998
#
_cell.length_a   1.000
_cell.length_b   1.000
_cell.length_c   1.000
_cell.angle_alpha   90.00
_cell.angle_beta   90.00
_cell.angle_gamma   90.00
#
_symmetry.space_group_name_H-M   'P 1'
#
loop_
_entity.id
_entity.type
_entity.pdbx_description
1 polymer ?
#
loop_
_entity_poly.entity_id
_entity_poly.type
_entity_poly.pdbx_seq_one_letter_code
_entity_poly.pdbx_strand_id
1 'polypeptide(L)'
;IEIVGINGSGDTNTNAHLLKYDSMLGPLRNAEVTTTENTIVINGKTIKTFYDRNPANLPWKEWGVDLVIESTGVFNDDVGASKHFEAGAKKVILTAPGKGDKVGTFVVGVNADQYRHEDYDILSNASCTTNCMAPVVKVLDQAFGIVKGTMTTTHSYTGDQRILDASHRDLR
;
A
#
# COMPACT_ATOMS: atom_id res chain seq x y z
N ILE A 1 6.90 10.44 -10.67
CA ILE A 1 5.84 10.44 -9.64
C ILE A 1 6.16 11.56 -8.66
N GLU A 2 5.18 12.38 -8.35
CA GLU A 2 5.25 13.42 -7.36
C GLU A 2 4.33 13.04 -6.18
N ILE A 3 4.87 13.09 -4.95
CA ILE A 3 4.08 12.88 -3.74
C ILE A 3 3.59 14.25 -3.27
N VAL A 4 2.29 14.47 -3.31
CA VAL A 4 1.67 15.76 -2.97
C VAL A 4 1.02 15.75 -1.59
N GLY A 5 0.63 14.58 -1.08
CA GLY A 5 0.00 14.46 0.23
C GLY A 5 0.12 13.10 0.86
N ILE A 6 0.08 13.06 2.17
CA ILE A 6 0.07 11.85 3.00
C ILE A 6 -1.08 11.96 3.99
N ASN A 7 -1.95 10.96 4.02
CA ASN A 7 -2.95 10.81 5.07
C ASN A 7 -2.49 9.73 6.05
N GLY A 8 -2.32 10.08 7.31
CA GLY A 8 -1.78 9.21 8.33
C GLY A 8 -2.61 9.17 9.61
N SER A 9 -2.25 8.30 10.54
CA SER A 9 -2.88 8.17 11.86
C SER A 9 -2.12 8.92 12.97
N GLY A 10 -0.86 9.29 12.74
CA GLY A 10 -0.01 10.02 13.67
C GLY A 10 0.12 11.50 13.31
N ASP A 11 0.64 12.31 14.22
CA ASP A 11 0.94 13.71 13.95
C ASP A 11 2.11 13.86 12.95
N THR A 12 2.24 15.06 12.37
CA THR A 12 3.26 15.36 11.35
C THR A 12 4.67 15.09 11.84
N ASN A 13 5.00 15.44 13.08
CA ASN A 13 6.35 15.27 13.61
C ASN A 13 6.70 13.81 13.81
N THR A 14 5.77 13.01 14.33
CA THR A 14 5.92 11.57 14.46
C THR A 14 6.12 10.91 13.09
N ASN A 15 5.30 11.26 12.09
CA ASN A 15 5.42 10.71 10.74
C ASN A 15 6.76 11.10 10.08
N ALA A 16 7.23 12.33 10.26
CA ALA A 16 8.53 12.76 9.78
C ALA A 16 9.69 12.06 10.50
N HIS A 17 9.55 11.80 11.81
CA HIS A 17 10.54 11.04 12.57
C HIS A 17 10.64 9.59 12.07
N LEU A 18 9.51 8.93 11.86
CA LEU A 18 9.46 7.56 11.32
C LEU A 18 10.01 7.48 9.89
N LEU A 19 9.78 8.49 9.08
CA LEU A 19 10.40 8.59 7.76
C LEU A 19 11.92 8.72 7.83
N LYS A 20 12.41 9.49 8.80
CA LYS A 20 13.85 9.76 8.97
C LYS A 20 14.60 8.58 9.56
N TYR A 21 13.95 7.80 10.42
CA TYR A 21 14.58 6.72 11.18
C TYR A 21 13.79 5.43 11.00
N ASP A 22 14.23 4.62 10.03
CA ASP A 22 13.68 3.28 9.79
C ASP A 22 14.49 2.24 10.55
N SER A 23 13.82 1.29 11.23
CA SER A 23 14.48 0.27 12.04
C SER A 23 15.22 -0.78 11.20
N MET A 24 14.79 -1.02 9.96
CA MET A 24 15.38 -2.03 9.07
C MET A 24 16.36 -1.41 8.08
N LEU A 25 15.98 -0.29 7.46
CA LEU A 25 16.79 0.38 6.44
C LEU A 25 17.78 1.37 7.03
N GLY A 26 17.64 1.68 8.33
CA GLY A 26 18.45 2.68 9.01
C GLY A 26 18.02 4.12 8.71
N PRO A 27 18.76 5.11 9.18
CA PRO A 27 18.40 6.51 9.03
C PRO A 27 18.52 6.98 7.56
N LEU A 28 17.58 7.83 7.15
CA LEU A 28 17.60 8.52 5.86
C LEU A 28 18.71 9.59 5.85
N ARG A 29 19.92 9.20 5.43
CA ARG A 29 21.14 10.02 5.57
C ARG A 29 21.27 11.11 4.52
N ASN A 30 20.66 10.94 3.35
CA ASN A 30 20.85 11.81 2.17
C ASN A 30 19.65 12.72 1.91
N ALA A 31 18.82 12.96 2.92
CA ALA A 31 17.68 13.85 2.80
C ALA A 31 17.54 14.73 4.04
N GLU A 32 17.32 16.01 3.80
CA GLU A 32 16.88 16.95 4.82
C GLU A 32 15.38 16.78 4.99
N VAL A 33 14.93 16.51 6.23
CA VAL A 33 13.51 16.37 6.58
C VAL A 33 13.18 17.39 7.66
N THR A 34 12.30 18.31 7.33
CA THR A 34 11.76 19.32 8.25
C THR A 34 10.23 19.27 8.26
N THR A 35 9.60 19.85 9.26
CA THR A 35 8.15 19.84 9.42
C THR A 35 7.62 21.23 9.73
N THR A 36 6.36 21.43 9.35
CA THR A 36 5.49 22.46 9.90
C THR A 36 4.29 21.76 10.55
N GLU A 37 3.29 22.50 10.98
CA GLU A 37 2.09 21.93 11.60
C GLU A 37 1.41 20.85 10.72
N ASN A 38 1.31 21.09 9.41
CA ASN A 38 0.57 20.23 8.48
C ASN A 38 1.37 19.87 7.21
N THR A 39 2.70 19.92 7.28
CA THR A 39 3.54 19.54 6.14
C THR A 39 4.82 18.85 6.57
N ILE A 40 5.28 17.92 5.73
CA ILE A 40 6.62 17.37 5.77
C ILE A 40 7.37 17.92 4.56
N VAL A 41 8.56 18.47 4.77
CA VAL A 41 9.41 18.98 3.70
C VAL A 41 10.61 18.06 3.56
N ILE A 42 10.83 17.53 2.36
CA ILE A 42 11.94 16.63 2.06
C ILE A 42 12.76 17.24 0.93
N ASN A 43 14.00 17.62 1.21
CA ASN A 43 14.90 18.26 0.25
C ASN A 43 14.23 19.46 -0.46
N GLY A 44 13.52 20.29 0.30
CA GLY A 44 12.81 21.47 -0.21
C GLY A 44 11.45 21.18 -0.88
N LYS A 45 11.06 19.92 -1.06
CA LYS A 45 9.73 19.56 -1.58
C LYS A 45 8.74 19.42 -0.44
N THR A 46 7.64 20.16 -0.51
CA THR A 46 6.59 20.18 0.51
C THR A 46 5.55 19.10 0.22
N ILE A 47 5.26 18.27 1.20
CA ILE A 47 4.23 17.24 1.18
C ILE A 47 3.20 17.59 2.25
N LYS A 48 1.93 17.72 1.87
CA LYS A 48 0.84 18.02 2.80
C LYS A 48 0.49 16.80 3.64
N THR A 49 0.20 17.00 4.93
CA THR A 49 -0.26 15.93 5.82
C THR A 49 -1.73 16.12 6.19
N PHE A 50 -2.48 15.01 6.16
CA PHE A 50 -3.89 14.93 6.51
C PHE A 50 -4.09 13.85 7.56
N TYR A 51 -5.20 13.93 8.31
CA TYR A 51 -5.49 13.04 9.45
C TYR A 51 -6.96 12.66 9.51
N ASP A 52 -7.56 12.35 8.37
CA ASP A 52 -8.96 11.91 8.31
C ASP A 52 -9.05 10.39 8.20
N ARG A 53 -9.90 9.78 9.04
CA ARG A 53 -10.16 8.34 9.01
C ARG A 53 -11.10 7.91 7.91
N ASN A 54 -11.86 8.83 7.33
CA ASN A 54 -12.74 8.54 6.20
C ASN A 54 -12.10 9.06 4.91
N PRO A 55 -11.66 8.17 4.00
CA PRO A 55 -11.01 8.58 2.76
C PRO A 55 -11.85 9.51 1.88
N ALA A 56 -13.17 9.45 1.97
CA ALA A 56 -14.06 10.32 1.19
C ALA A 56 -13.95 11.81 1.56
N ASN A 57 -13.46 12.13 2.77
CA ASN A 57 -13.30 13.51 3.22
C ASN A 57 -11.95 14.12 2.80
N LEU A 58 -11.06 13.34 2.20
CA LEU A 58 -9.73 13.81 1.83
C LEU A 58 -9.81 14.74 0.61
N PRO A 59 -8.99 15.80 0.54
CA PRO A 59 -9.11 16.81 -0.51
C PRO A 59 -8.35 16.42 -1.80
N TRP A 60 -8.45 15.17 -2.25
CA TRP A 60 -7.70 14.67 -3.39
C TRP A 60 -7.95 15.45 -4.68
N LYS A 61 -9.19 15.87 -4.89
CA LYS A 61 -9.56 16.69 -6.04
C LYS A 61 -8.91 18.07 -6.02
N GLU A 62 -8.90 18.72 -4.86
CA GLU A 62 -8.28 20.03 -4.67
C GLU A 62 -6.77 19.99 -4.94
N TRP A 63 -6.13 18.91 -4.54
CA TRP A 63 -4.68 18.72 -4.69
C TRP A 63 -4.28 18.02 -6.00
N GLY A 64 -5.23 17.79 -6.90
CA GLY A 64 -4.96 17.20 -8.22
C GLY A 64 -4.37 15.79 -8.13
N VAL A 65 -4.78 15.00 -7.15
CA VAL A 65 -4.25 13.64 -6.94
C VAL A 65 -4.81 12.71 -8.01
N ASP A 66 -3.94 12.17 -8.85
CA ASP A 66 -4.31 11.18 -9.85
C ASP A 66 -4.36 9.77 -9.26
N LEU A 67 -3.42 9.45 -8.38
CA LEU A 67 -3.21 8.11 -7.85
C LEU A 67 -3.09 8.14 -6.32
N VAL A 68 -3.85 7.28 -5.65
CA VAL A 68 -3.72 7.01 -4.22
C VAL A 68 -3.05 5.66 -4.01
N ILE A 69 -2.03 5.61 -3.15
CA ILE A 69 -1.48 4.37 -2.61
C ILE A 69 -2.13 4.13 -1.25
N GLU A 70 -3.09 3.19 -1.20
CA GLU A 70 -3.78 2.79 0.02
C GLU A 70 -2.94 1.75 0.77
N SER A 71 -2.37 2.15 1.89
CA SER A 71 -1.45 1.32 2.69
C SER A 71 -1.85 1.19 4.16
N THR A 72 -3.10 1.55 4.50
CA THR A 72 -3.60 1.44 5.88
C THR A 72 -3.92 0.01 6.29
N GLY A 73 -4.17 -0.88 5.33
CA GLY A 73 -4.67 -2.24 5.59
C GLY A 73 -6.15 -2.32 5.96
N VAL A 74 -6.86 -1.19 5.99
CA VAL A 74 -8.28 -1.10 6.39
C VAL A 74 -9.21 -1.15 5.18
N PHE A 75 -8.85 -0.47 4.09
CA PHE A 75 -9.69 -0.29 2.90
C PHE A 75 -9.20 -1.19 1.75
N ASN A 76 -9.12 -2.50 2.03
CA ASN A 76 -8.57 -3.50 1.08
C ASN A 76 -9.63 -4.13 0.17
N ASP A 77 -10.85 -3.62 0.17
CA ASP A 77 -11.92 -4.05 -0.73
C ASP A 77 -12.35 -2.94 -1.69
N ASP A 78 -13.10 -3.29 -2.70
CA ASP A 78 -13.57 -2.36 -3.72
C ASP A 78 -14.47 -1.26 -3.15
N VAL A 79 -15.25 -1.54 -2.12
CA VAL A 79 -16.13 -0.56 -1.46
C VAL A 79 -15.31 0.45 -0.66
N GLY A 80 -14.37 -0.04 0.15
CA GLY A 80 -13.50 0.80 0.96
C GLY A 80 -12.58 1.69 0.12
N ALA A 81 -11.95 1.10 -0.90
CA ALA A 81 -11.06 1.81 -1.82
C ALA A 81 -11.79 2.85 -2.67
N SER A 82 -13.06 2.59 -3.04
CA SER A 82 -13.88 3.52 -3.84
C SER A 82 -14.11 4.86 -3.15
N LYS A 83 -13.97 4.97 -1.85
CA LYS A 83 -14.08 6.24 -1.11
C LYS A 83 -13.03 7.26 -1.55
N HIS A 84 -11.88 6.81 -2.04
CA HIS A 84 -10.89 7.72 -2.60
C HIS A 84 -11.34 8.35 -3.92
N PHE A 85 -12.22 7.69 -4.69
CA PHE A 85 -12.82 8.29 -5.89
C PHE A 85 -13.84 9.37 -5.54
N GLU A 86 -14.61 9.17 -4.45
CA GLU A 86 -15.50 10.22 -3.92
C GLU A 86 -14.72 11.48 -3.54
N ALA A 87 -13.49 11.30 -3.02
CA ALA A 87 -12.55 12.36 -2.71
C ALA A 87 -11.87 12.98 -3.95
N GLY A 88 -11.97 12.35 -5.12
CA GLY A 88 -11.50 12.86 -6.40
C GLY A 88 -10.23 12.22 -6.97
N ALA A 89 -9.72 11.14 -6.38
CA ALA A 89 -8.65 10.35 -6.98
C ALA A 89 -9.15 9.62 -8.24
N LYS A 90 -8.25 9.36 -9.18
CA LYS A 90 -8.59 8.64 -10.43
C LYS A 90 -8.31 7.15 -10.35
N LYS A 91 -7.29 6.75 -9.60
CA LYS A 91 -6.91 5.35 -9.38
C LYS A 91 -6.44 5.12 -7.96
N VAL A 92 -6.60 3.86 -7.50
CA VAL A 92 -6.14 3.43 -6.18
C VAL A 92 -5.29 2.17 -6.33
N ILE A 93 -4.13 2.14 -5.68
CA ILE A 93 -3.30 0.95 -5.55
C ILE A 93 -3.32 0.49 -4.09
N LEU A 94 -3.77 -0.73 -3.86
CA LEU A 94 -3.73 -1.38 -2.55
C LEU A 94 -2.37 -2.04 -2.35
N THR A 95 -1.70 -1.77 -1.24
CA THR A 95 -0.43 -2.44 -0.88
C THR A 95 -0.66 -3.77 -0.14
N ALA A 96 -1.84 -4.33 -0.25
CA ALA A 96 -2.29 -5.56 0.39
C ALA A 96 -3.18 -6.37 -0.58
N PRO A 97 -3.49 -7.66 -0.27
CA PRO A 97 -4.45 -8.43 -1.05
C PRO A 97 -5.79 -7.71 -1.15
N GLY A 98 -6.21 -7.43 -2.37
CA GLY A 98 -7.49 -6.79 -2.64
C GLY A 98 -8.66 -7.78 -2.62
N LYS A 99 -9.86 -7.30 -2.30
CA LYS A 99 -11.11 -8.06 -2.28
C LYS A 99 -12.16 -7.38 -3.14
N GLY A 100 -13.03 -8.19 -3.76
CA GLY A 100 -14.10 -7.71 -4.63
C GLY A 100 -13.76 -7.81 -6.12
N ASP A 101 -14.81 -7.82 -6.94
CA ASP A 101 -14.71 -8.10 -8.39
C ASP A 101 -14.11 -6.93 -9.19
N LYS A 102 -14.06 -5.74 -8.59
CA LYS A 102 -13.50 -4.53 -9.22
C LYS A 102 -12.02 -4.33 -8.95
N VAL A 103 -11.38 -5.24 -8.21
CA VAL A 103 -9.96 -5.13 -7.87
C VAL A 103 -9.12 -6.00 -8.79
N GLY A 104 -8.32 -5.37 -9.65
CA GLY A 104 -7.31 -6.07 -10.45
C GLY A 104 -6.08 -6.42 -9.60
N THR A 105 -5.69 -7.69 -9.58
CA THR A 105 -4.50 -8.13 -8.82
C THR A 105 -3.34 -8.43 -9.77
N PHE A 106 -2.22 -7.75 -9.53
CA PHE A 106 -1.05 -7.83 -10.39
C PHE A 106 0.23 -8.09 -9.59
N VAL A 107 1.07 -8.97 -10.13
CA VAL A 107 2.42 -9.26 -9.63
C VAL A 107 3.41 -8.95 -10.73
N VAL A 108 4.36 -8.06 -10.43
CA VAL A 108 5.42 -7.66 -11.37
C VAL A 108 6.26 -8.88 -11.77
N GLY A 109 6.50 -9.03 -13.07
CA GLY A 109 7.20 -10.21 -13.62
C GLY A 109 6.31 -11.44 -13.82
N VAL A 110 5.06 -11.44 -13.33
CA VAL A 110 4.12 -12.56 -13.50
C VAL A 110 3.01 -12.21 -14.49
N ASN A 111 2.18 -11.23 -14.16
CA ASN A 111 1.01 -10.84 -14.96
C ASN A 111 0.81 -9.32 -15.08
N ALA A 112 1.78 -8.51 -14.68
CA ALA A 112 1.66 -7.05 -14.78
C ALA A 112 1.56 -6.55 -16.24
N ASP A 113 2.05 -7.32 -17.20
CA ASP A 113 1.91 -7.08 -18.63
C ASP A 113 0.46 -7.25 -19.15
N GLN A 114 -0.40 -7.90 -18.37
CA GLN A 114 -1.83 -8.05 -18.67
C GLN A 114 -2.66 -6.85 -18.20
N TYR A 115 -2.06 -5.90 -17.48
CA TYR A 115 -2.77 -4.70 -17.03
C TYR A 115 -3.26 -3.89 -18.23
N ARG A 116 -4.54 -3.49 -18.17
CA ARG A 116 -5.16 -2.53 -19.07
C ARG A 116 -5.72 -1.39 -18.24
N HIS A 117 -5.40 -0.17 -18.64
CA HIS A 117 -5.76 1.03 -17.90
C HIS A 117 -7.26 1.22 -17.75
N GLU A 118 -8.01 0.81 -18.76
CA GLU A 118 -9.47 0.90 -18.87
C GLU A 118 -10.22 -0.14 -18.03
N ASP A 119 -9.59 -1.27 -17.69
CA ASP A 119 -10.28 -2.39 -17.05
C ASP A 119 -10.36 -2.23 -15.53
N TYR A 120 -9.37 -1.57 -14.92
CA TYR A 120 -9.25 -1.49 -13.47
C TYR A 120 -8.88 -0.09 -13.00
N ASP A 121 -9.68 0.47 -12.09
CA ASP A 121 -9.36 1.68 -11.33
C ASP A 121 -8.81 1.38 -9.93
N ILE A 122 -9.09 0.19 -9.41
CA ILE A 122 -8.53 -0.32 -8.17
C ILE A 122 -7.59 -1.47 -8.48
N LEU A 123 -6.34 -1.34 -8.06
CA LEU A 123 -5.29 -2.31 -8.28
C LEU A 123 -4.78 -2.85 -6.94
N SER A 124 -4.45 -4.12 -6.90
CA SER A 124 -3.76 -4.73 -5.76
C SER A 124 -2.40 -5.27 -6.21
N ASN A 125 -1.37 -5.00 -5.43
CA ASN A 125 -0.07 -5.61 -5.62
C ASN A 125 0.04 -7.01 -4.96
N ALA A 126 -1.09 -7.66 -4.71
CA ALA A 126 -1.20 -8.96 -4.06
C ALA A 126 -0.62 -9.01 -2.63
N SER A 127 -0.32 -10.19 -2.12
CA SER A 127 0.32 -10.39 -0.82
C SER A 127 1.84 -10.53 -0.93
N CYS A 128 2.54 -10.35 0.19
CA CYS A 128 3.96 -10.66 0.30
C CYS A 128 4.27 -12.11 -0.08
N THR A 129 3.45 -13.06 0.38
CA THR A 129 3.57 -14.49 0.04
C THR A 129 3.34 -14.73 -1.45
N THR A 130 2.35 -14.07 -2.07
CA THR A 130 2.11 -14.17 -3.50
C THR A 130 3.26 -13.60 -4.31
N ASN A 131 3.81 -12.46 -3.93
CA ASN A 131 4.98 -11.88 -4.61
C ASN A 131 6.24 -12.73 -4.46
N CYS A 132 6.38 -13.48 -3.37
CA CYS A 132 7.45 -14.46 -3.20
C CYS A 132 7.25 -15.67 -4.11
N MET A 133 6.07 -16.27 -4.09
CA MET A 133 5.82 -17.57 -4.70
C MET A 133 5.52 -17.50 -6.20
N ALA A 134 4.71 -16.56 -6.65
CA ALA A 134 4.22 -16.55 -8.03
C ALA A 134 5.33 -16.44 -9.09
N PRO A 135 6.38 -15.63 -8.92
CA PRO A 135 7.50 -15.61 -9.85
C PRO A 135 8.25 -16.94 -9.93
N VAL A 136 8.46 -17.60 -8.78
CA VAL A 136 9.13 -18.92 -8.72
C VAL A 136 8.30 -19.98 -9.42
N VAL A 137 6.99 -20.02 -9.15
CA VAL A 137 6.06 -20.94 -9.81
C VAL A 137 6.05 -20.71 -11.31
N LYS A 138 5.97 -19.45 -11.77
CA LYS A 138 6.00 -19.11 -13.19
C LYS A 138 7.25 -19.66 -13.88
N VAL A 139 8.43 -19.46 -13.29
CA VAL A 139 9.69 -19.94 -13.89
C VAL A 139 9.74 -21.47 -13.96
N LEU A 140 9.31 -22.14 -12.88
CA LEU A 140 9.28 -23.62 -12.85
C LEU A 140 8.26 -24.19 -13.84
N ASP A 141 7.07 -23.59 -13.93
CA ASP A 141 6.03 -24.02 -14.84
C ASP A 141 6.45 -23.85 -16.30
N GLN A 142 7.05 -22.72 -16.63
CA GLN A 142 7.57 -22.46 -17.99
C GLN A 142 8.72 -23.40 -18.40
N ALA A 143 9.55 -23.79 -17.45
CA ALA A 143 10.71 -24.63 -17.72
C ALA A 143 10.39 -26.14 -17.75
N PHE A 144 9.48 -26.60 -16.90
CA PHE A 144 9.27 -28.04 -16.66
C PHE A 144 7.80 -28.48 -16.76
N GLY A 145 6.86 -27.55 -16.71
CA GLY A 145 5.43 -27.83 -16.57
C GLY A 145 5.08 -28.35 -15.16
N ILE A 146 4.11 -27.73 -14.50
CA ILE A 146 3.67 -28.13 -13.15
C ILE A 146 2.31 -28.82 -13.25
N VAL A 147 2.24 -30.08 -12.85
CA VAL A 147 0.98 -30.84 -12.78
C VAL A 147 0.24 -30.56 -11.47
N LYS A 148 0.97 -30.59 -10.36
CA LYS A 148 0.48 -30.29 -9.01
C LYS A 148 1.63 -29.96 -8.08
N GLY A 149 1.32 -29.28 -6.99
CA GLY A 149 2.31 -28.97 -5.96
C GLY A 149 1.67 -28.68 -4.61
N THR A 150 2.49 -28.60 -3.59
CA THR A 150 2.15 -28.11 -2.25
C THR A 150 3.13 -27.02 -1.87
N MET A 151 2.69 -26.08 -1.08
CA MET A 151 3.53 -25.00 -0.58
C MET A 151 3.47 -24.96 0.95
N THR A 152 4.63 -24.87 1.57
CA THR A 152 4.76 -24.55 2.98
C THR A 152 5.57 -23.26 3.09
N THR A 153 5.06 -22.29 3.83
CA THR A 153 5.76 -21.04 4.07
C THR A 153 6.18 -20.92 5.53
N THR A 154 7.43 -20.48 5.75
CA THR A 154 7.90 -19.98 7.04
C THR A 154 7.93 -18.47 6.94
N HIS A 155 7.10 -17.81 7.73
CA HIS A 155 6.85 -16.38 7.57
C HIS A 155 7.02 -15.64 8.89
N SER A 156 7.64 -14.47 8.86
CA SER A 156 7.59 -13.55 9.99
C SER A 156 6.16 -13.14 10.27
N TYR A 157 5.78 -12.96 11.54
CA TYR A 157 4.47 -12.39 11.85
C TYR A 157 4.39 -10.92 11.38
N THR A 158 3.18 -10.49 11.05
CA THR A 158 2.87 -9.13 10.61
C THR A 158 1.71 -8.58 11.43
N GLY A 159 1.40 -7.29 11.28
CA GLY A 159 0.29 -6.64 11.98
C GLY A 159 -1.08 -7.28 11.75
N ASP A 160 -1.28 -7.96 10.62
CA ASP A 160 -2.53 -8.68 10.31
C ASP A 160 -2.84 -9.81 11.29
N GLN A 161 -1.81 -10.43 11.84
CA GLN A 161 -1.96 -11.55 12.78
C GLN A 161 -2.30 -11.09 14.20
N ARG A 162 -2.17 -9.79 14.48
CA ARG A 162 -2.51 -9.17 15.77
C ARG A 162 -1.94 -9.88 16.98
N ILE A 163 -0.68 -10.30 16.89
CA ILE A 163 -0.01 -11.08 17.95
C ILE A 163 0.49 -10.17 19.07
N LEU A 164 0.85 -8.91 18.75
CA LEU A 164 1.39 -7.94 19.70
C LEU A 164 0.45 -6.76 19.84
N ASP A 165 0.11 -6.42 21.10
CA ASP A 165 -0.59 -5.18 21.51
C ASP A 165 -1.83 -4.83 20.69
N ALA A 166 -2.56 -5.84 20.21
CA ALA A 166 -3.76 -5.65 19.41
C ALA A 166 -4.90 -6.56 19.89
N SER A 167 -6.13 -6.07 19.76
CA SER A 167 -7.32 -6.87 20.03
C SER A 167 -7.40 -8.06 19.06
N HIS A 168 -7.64 -9.25 19.58
CA HIS A 168 -7.84 -10.46 18.80
C HIS A 168 -9.14 -11.16 19.22
N ARG A 169 -9.85 -11.77 18.25
CA ARG A 169 -11.12 -12.47 18.48
C ARG A 169 -10.94 -13.79 19.25
N ASP A 170 -9.77 -14.42 19.13
CA ASP A 170 -9.38 -15.63 19.84
C ASP A 170 -8.29 -15.26 20.86
N LEU A 171 -8.54 -15.52 22.13
CA LEU A 171 -7.66 -15.18 23.25
C LEU A 171 -6.71 -16.32 23.66
N ARG A 172 -6.73 -17.44 22.97
CA ARG A 172 -5.90 -18.62 23.29
C ARG A 172 -4.59 -18.61 22.53
#